data_75c722bbe1804453a6a10bee1ccc87d2
#
_entry.id   75c722bbe1804453a6a10bee1ccc87d2
#
_cell.length_a   1.000
_cell.length_b   1.000
_cell.length_c   1.000
_cell.angle_alpha   90.00
_cell.angle_beta   90.00
_cell.angle_gamma   90.00
#
_symmetry.space_group_name_H-M   'P 1'
#
loop_
_entity.id
_entity.type
_entity.pdbx_description
1 polymer ?
#
loop_
_entity_poly.entity_id
_entity_poly.type
_entity_poly.pdbx_seq_one_letter_code
_entity_poly.pdbx_strand_id
1 'polypeptide(L)'
;MKKTIIAVLLLLSVISISGINKVQAQNLQLFYDAGRGCATTTVEMFRPDAGGSTFFFIDFDYSPEATGAYWEIARELNFWQESKVNWLSVHLEYNGGLSVGTAFNNSFLGGLTYSGHSKDFTKTWSVSAMYKAIP
;
A
#
# COMPACT_ATOMS: atom_id res chain seq x y z
N MET A 1 10.75 0.98 -30.65
CA MET A 1 9.37 0.83 -30.18
C MET A 1 8.88 -0.63 -30.16
N LYS A 2 8.89 -1.41 -31.23
CA LYS A 2 8.40 -2.82 -31.22
C LYS A 2 9.13 -3.73 -30.22
N LYS A 3 10.44 -3.61 -30.05
CA LYS A 3 11.25 -4.42 -29.10
C LYS A 3 10.93 -4.13 -27.64
N THR A 4 10.62 -2.88 -27.31
CA THR A 4 10.26 -2.45 -25.94
C THR A 4 8.89 -2.99 -25.53
N ILE A 5 7.93 -2.98 -26.45
CA ILE A 5 6.57 -3.51 -26.21
C ILE A 5 6.62 -5.03 -25.97
N ILE A 6 7.46 -5.76 -26.73
CA ILE A 6 7.64 -7.21 -26.54
C ILE A 6 8.29 -7.52 -25.19
N ALA A 7 9.24 -6.71 -24.73
CA ALA A 7 9.88 -6.89 -23.42
C ALA A 7 8.89 -6.66 -22.27
N VAL A 8 8.01 -5.67 -22.36
CA VAL A 8 6.97 -5.40 -21.37
C VAL A 8 5.93 -6.53 -21.34
N LEU A 9 5.50 -7.03 -22.50
CA LEU A 9 4.57 -8.15 -22.58
C LEU A 9 5.18 -9.46 -22.05
N LEU A 10 6.48 -9.72 -22.28
CA LEU A 10 7.21 -10.84 -21.71
C LEU A 10 7.36 -10.72 -20.19
N LEU A 11 7.61 -9.53 -19.65
CA LEU A 11 7.69 -9.29 -18.21
C LEU A 11 6.34 -9.56 -17.53
N LEU A 12 5.23 -9.12 -18.12
CA LEU A 12 3.88 -9.39 -17.65
C LEU A 12 3.52 -10.88 -17.72
N SER A 13 4.00 -11.61 -18.72
CA SER A 13 3.75 -13.06 -18.85
C SER A 13 4.54 -13.90 -17.84
N VAL A 14 5.75 -13.49 -17.46
CA VAL A 14 6.56 -14.19 -16.45
C VAL A 14 5.93 -14.07 -15.05
N ILE A 15 5.27 -12.97 -14.74
CA ILE A 15 4.53 -12.80 -13.48
C ILE A 15 3.32 -13.75 -13.41
N SER A 16 2.77 -14.17 -14.56
CA SER A 16 1.60 -15.06 -14.63
C SER A 16 1.92 -16.57 -14.54
N ILE A 17 3.18 -16.99 -14.63
CA ILE A 17 3.59 -18.41 -14.76
C ILE A 17 4.13 -19.01 -13.45
N SER A 18 4.49 -18.19 -12.45
CA SER A 18 4.90 -18.72 -11.14
C SER A 18 3.69 -19.29 -10.42
N GLY A 19 3.60 -20.62 -10.36
CA GLY A 19 2.58 -21.41 -9.68
C GLY A 19 2.39 -20.96 -8.24
N ILE A 20 1.32 -20.24 -7.99
CA ILE A 20 1.09 -19.45 -6.79
C ILE A 20 0.39 -20.32 -5.78
N ASN A 21 1.14 -20.86 -4.84
CA ASN A 21 0.62 -21.18 -3.54
C ASN A 21 0.22 -19.86 -2.86
N LYS A 22 -1.09 -19.53 -2.91
CA LYS A 22 -1.78 -18.48 -2.15
C LYS A 22 -0.92 -17.25 -1.82
N VAL A 23 -0.59 -16.44 -2.80
CA VAL A 23 -0.17 -15.06 -2.57
C VAL A 23 -1.42 -14.28 -2.19
N GLN A 24 -1.59 -13.99 -0.92
CA GLN A 24 -2.71 -13.20 -0.44
C GLN A 24 -2.44 -11.72 -0.74
N ALA A 25 -3.35 -11.13 -1.53
CA ALA A 25 -3.55 -9.69 -1.67
C ALA A 25 -2.31 -8.86 -2.04
N GLN A 26 -1.51 -9.31 -3.00
CA GLN A 26 -0.61 -8.42 -3.74
C GLN A 26 -1.33 -7.96 -5.01
N ASN A 27 -1.30 -6.66 -5.25
CA ASN A 27 -1.97 -6.02 -6.38
C ASN A 27 -0.97 -5.15 -7.14
N LEU A 28 -0.96 -5.30 -8.45
CA LEU A 28 -0.22 -4.42 -9.37
C LEU A 28 -1.23 -3.72 -10.25
N GLN A 29 -1.25 -2.40 -10.19
CA GLN A 29 -2.19 -1.56 -10.92
C GLN A 29 -1.43 -0.61 -11.83
N LEU A 30 -2.01 -0.28 -12.98
CA LEU A 30 -1.53 0.73 -13.88
C LEU A 30 -2.65 1.74 -14.13
N PHE A 31 -2.41 2.98 -13.79
CA PHE A 31 -3.32 4.09 -13.97
C PHE A 31 -2.78 5.06 -15.01
N TYR A 32 -3.68 5.76 -15.69
CA TYR A 32 -3.35 6.94 -16.48
C TYR A 32 -4.15 8.12 -15.96
N ASP A 33 -3.45 9.14 -15.48
CA ASP A 33 -4.04 10.39 -15.04
C ASP A 33 -4.13 11.35 -16.23
N ALA A 34 -5.33 11.49 -16.77
CA ALA A 34 -5.58 12.38 -17.91
C ALA A 34 -5.41 13.86 -17.56
N GLY A 35 -5.56 14.25 -16.29
CA GLY A 35 -5.36 15.61 -15.81
C GLY A 35 -3.88 16.00 -15.75
N ARG A 36 -3.02 15.08 -15.31
CA ARG A 36 -1.56 15.27 -15.25
C ARG A 36 -0.85 14.78 -16.52
N GLY A 37 -1.53 14.02 -17.39
CA GLY A 37 -0.97 13.50 -18.63
C GLY A 37 0.11 12.43 -18.41
N CYS A 38 0.09 11.71 -17.29
CA CYS A 38 1.09 10.71 -16.92
C CYS A 38 0.48 9.39 -16.48
N ALA A 39 1.30 8.34 -16.54
CA ALA A 39 0.96 7.03 -15.99
C ALA A 39 1.52 6.88 -14.57
N THR A 40 0.83 6.12 -13.75
CA THR A 40 1.27 5.71 -12.41
C THR A 40 1.13 4.19 -12.30
N THR A 41 2.17 3.53 -11.81
CA THR A 41 2.11 2.11 -11.42
C THR A 41 2.06 2.03 -9.91
N THR A 42 1.04 1.36 -9.37
CA THR A 42 0.91 1.07 -7.94
C THR A 42 1.17 -0.39 -7.66
N VAL A 43 2.05 -0.66 -6.72
CA VAL A 43 2.23 -1.99 -6.10
C VAL A 43 1.71 -1.89 -4.68
N GLU A 44 0.73 -2.70 -4.34
CA GLU A 44 0.16 -2.73 -2.99
C GLU A 44 0.04 -4.14 -2.42
N MET A 45 0.06 -4.25 -1.11
CA MET A 45 -0.17 -5.50 -0.39
C MET A 45 -0.94 -5.23 0.91
N PHE A 46 -1.94 -6.06 1.14
CA PHE A 46 -2.56 -6.18 2.47
C PHE A 46 -2.42 -7.62 2.95
N ARG A 47 -1.87 -7.80 4.15
CA ARG A 47 -1.65 -9.12 4.76
C ARG A 47 -2.08 -9.11 6.22
N PRO A 48 -3.18 -9.79 6.59
CA PRO A 48 -3.52 -10.07 7.97
C PRO A 48 -2.65 -11.22 8.53
N ASP A 49 -2.40 -11.18 9.82
CA ASP A 49 -1.72 -12.23 10.57
C ASP A 49 -2.22 -12.30 12.03
N ALA A 50 -1.68 -13.22 12.83
CA ALA A 50 -2.09 -13.41 14.23
C ALA A 50 -1.78 -12.20 15.14
N GLY A 51 -0.92 -11.29 14.72
CA GLY A 51 -0.57 -10.07 15.48
C GLY A 51 -1.24 -8.81 14.95
N GLY A 52 -2.10 -8.91 13.91
CA GLY A 52 -2.78 -7.77 13.29
C GLY A 52 -2.74 -7.81 11.78
N SER A 53 -2.29 -6.73 11.12
CA SER A 53 -2.16 -6.69 9.67
C SER A 53 -1.03 -5.77 9.22
N THR A 54 -0.46 -6.06 8.06
CA THR A 54 0.49 -5.20 7.36
C THR A 54 -0.14 -4.72 6.07
N PHE A 55 -0.01 -3.43 5.81
CA PHE A 55 -0.36 -2.82 4.55
C PHE A 55 0.85 -2.05 4.02
N PHE A 56 1.10 -2.12 2.74
CA PHE A 56 1.98 -1.16 2.07
C PHE A 56 1.49 -0.90 0.66
N PHE A 57 1.83 0.27 0.14
CA PHE A 57 1.82 0.53 -1.29
C PHE A 57 3.03 1.36 -1.70
N ILE A 58 3.35 1.28 -2.99
CA ILE A 58 4.35 2.10 -3.65
C ILE A 58 3.75 2.56 -4.97
N ASP A 59 3.70 3.88 -5.17
CA ASP A 59 3.35 4.51 -6.43
C ASP A 59 4.60 4.93 -7.18
N PHE A 60 4.66 4.63 -8.47
CA PHE A 60 5.69 5.11 -9.38
C PHE A 60 5.03 6.00 -10.43
N ASP A 61 5.31 7.29 -10.40
CA ASP A 61 4.84 8.27 -11.38
C ASP A 61 5.82 8.39 -12.55
N TYR A 62 5.31 8.33 -13.77
CA TYR A 62 6.09 8.37 -15.02
C TYR A 62 5.89 9.68 -15.78
N SER A 63 5.79 10.78 -15.06
CA SER A 63 5.73 12.10 -15.66
C SER A 63 7.10 12.58 -16.10
N PRO A 64 7.25 13.18 -17.31
CA PRO A 64 8.50 13.82 -17.71
C PRO A 64 8.97 14.92 -16.76
N GLU A 65 8.03 15.59 -16.08
CA GLU A 65 8.29 16.72 -15.19
C GLU A 65 8.37 16.29 -13.72
N ALA A 66 7.80 15.16 -13.35
CA ALA A 66 7.69 14.72 -11.97
C ALA A 66 7.81 13.20 -11.81
N THR A 67 8.77 12.57 -12.50
CA THR A 67 9.08 11.17 -12.25
C THR A 67 9.47 10.99 -10.78
N GLY A 68 8.79 10.11 -10.08
CA GLY A 68 8.99 9.90 -8.67
C GLY A 68 8.42 8.60 -8.16
N ALA A 69 8.66 8.35 -6.89
CA ALA A 69 8.05 7.26 -6.16
C ALA A 69 7.56 7.76 -4.80
N TYR A 70 6.40 7.30 -4.39
CA TYR A 70 5.86 7.51 -3.05
C TYR A 70 5.47 6.17 -2.45
N TRP A 71 5.74 5.98 -1.16
CA TRP A 71 5.41 4.74 -0.48
C TRP A 71 4.90 4.98 0.93
N GLU A 72 4.03 4.10 1.35
CA GLU A 72 3.56 3.96 2.73
C GLU A 72 3.69 2.51 3.17
N ILE A 73 4.12 2.31 4.41
CA ILE A 73 4.16 1.01 5.07
C ILE A 73 3.50 1.17 6.42
N ALA A 74 2.39 0.46 6.62
CA ALA A 74 1.61 0.52 7.84
C ALA A 74 1.51 -0.84 8.51
N ARG A 75 1.52 -0.83 9.84
CA ARG A 75 1.31 -2.01 10.67
C ARG A 75 0.23 -1.72 11.70
N GLU A 76 -0.82 -2.54 11.68
CA GLU A 76 -1.78 -2.64 12.77
C GLU A 76 -1.34 -3.75 13.72
N LEU A 77 -1.14 -3.43 14.98
CA LEU A 77 -0.79 -4.38 16.04
C LEU A 77 -2.04 -4.65 16.90
N ASN A 78 -2.47 -5.89 16.88
CA ASN A 78 -3.61 -6.37 17.67
C ASN A 78 -3.35 -7.81 18.16
N PHE A 79 -2.47 -7.93 19.15
CA PHE A 79 -2.14 -9.22 19.77
C PHE A 79 -3.27 -9.77 20.66
N TRP A 80 -4.34 -9.01 20.88
CA TRP A 80 -5.49 -9.30 21.74
C TRP A 80 -6.78 -9.55 20.94
N GLN A 81 -6.66 -10.09 19.74
CA GLN A 81 -7.79 -10.33 18.84
C GLN A 81 -8.90 -11.19 19.45
N GLU A 82 -8.58 -12.08 20.41
CA GLU A 82 -9.54 -12.93 21.12
C GLU A 82 -10.16 -12.25 22.36
N SER A 83 -9.79 -11.01 22.66
CA SER A 83 -10.29 -10.28 23.82
C SER A 83 -11.54 -9.45 23.51
N LYS A 84 -12.15 -8.88 24.56
CA LYS A 84 -13.30 -7.97 24.42
C LYS A 84 -12.95 -6.63 23.77
N VAL A 85 -11.66 -6.31 23.63
CA VAL A 85 -11.16 -5.09 22.98
C VAL A 85 -10.51 -5.36 21.62
N ASN A 86 -10.90 -6.43 20.98
CA ASN A 86 -10.40 -6.86 19.67
C ASN A 86 -10.65 -5.82 18.55
N TRP A 87 -11.56 -4.89 18.77
CA TRP A 87 -11.87 -3.76 17.89
C TRP A 87 -10.82 -2.63 17.92
N LEU A 88 -9.86 -2.67 18.87
CA LEU A 88 -8.81 -1.67 19.01
C LEU A 88 -7.47 -2.24 18.56
N SER A 89 -6.70 -1.49 17.77
CA SER A 89 -5.32 -1.79 17.40
C SER A 89 -4.40 -0.60 17.62
N VAL A 90 -3.10 -0.86 17.69
CA VAL A 90 -2.06 0.17 17.64
C VAL A 90 -1.60 0.29 16.19
N HIS A 91 -1.67 1.51 15.64
CA HIS A 91 -1.23 1.84 14.30
C HIS A 91 0.19 2.40 14.31
N LEU A 92 1.04 1.86 13.45
CA LEU A 92 2.38 2.38 13.17
C LEU A 92 2.53 2.49 11.65
N GLU A 93 3.01 3.65 11.16
CA GLU A 93 3.15 3.90 9.73
C GLU A 93 4.42 4.70 9.45
N TYR A 94 5.05 4.38 8.32
CA TYR A 94 6.16 5.12 7.76
C TYR A 94 5.84 5.51 6.31
N ASN A 95 6.00 6.79 5.99
CA ASN A 95 5.81 7.33 4.65
C ASN A 95 7.11 7.96 4.15
N GLY A 96 7.37 7.76 2.88
CA GLY A 96 8.53 8.35 2.21
C GLY A 96 8.31 8.48 0.72
N GLY A 97 9.29 9.05 0.04
CA GLY A 97 9.21 9.19 -1.41
C GLY A 97 10.43 9.87 -2.00
N LEU A 98 10.50 9.78 -3.32
CA LEU A 98 11.51 10.41 -4.15
C LEU A 98 10.81 11.14 -5.31
N SER A 99 11.26 12.33 -5.62
CA SER A 99 10.89 13.07 -6.84
C SER A 99 12.14 13.54 -7.53
N VAL A 100 12.07 13.85 -8.82
CA VAL A 100 13.22 14.39 -9.56
C VAL A 100 13.75 15.65 -8.85
N GLY A 101 14.98 15.55 -8.34
CA GLY A 101 15.68 16.64 -7.66
C GLY A 101 15.30 16.91 -6.20
N THR A 102 14.32 16.19 -5.63
CA THR A 102 13.89 16.39 -4.24
C THR A 102 13.41 15.08 -3.62
N ALA A 103 13.91 14.74 -2.44
CA ALA A 103 13.32 13.68 -1.62
C ALA A 103 12.13 14.23 -0.82
N PHE A 104 11.04 13.48 -0.71
CA PHE A 104 10.00 13.79 0.26
C PHE A 104 10.52 13.57 1.67
N ASN A 105 10.19 14.45 2.60
CA ASN A 105 10.54 14.24 3.99
C ASN A 105 9.89 12.95 4.50
N ASN A 106 10.72 12.12 5.11
CA ASN A 106 10.24 10.95 5.82
C ASN A 106 9.24 11.37 6.89
N SER A 107 8.19 10.59 7.09
CA SER A 107 7.26 10.80 8.19
C SER A 107 6.91 9.49 8.87
N PHE A 108 6.74 9.57 10.18
CA PHE A 108 6.35 8.47 11.03
C PHE A 108 5.01 8.81 11.66
N LEU A 109 4.05 7.88 11.59
CA LEU A 109 2.76 8.03 12.23
C LEU A 109 2.60 6.92 13.28
N GLY A 110 2.02 7.29 14.41
CA GLY A 110 1.69 6.34 15.47
C GLY A 110 0.40 6.72 16.13
N GLY A 111 -0.43 5.74 16.46
CA GLY A 111 -1.72 6.01 17.05
C GLY A 111 -2.55 4.78 17.36
N LEU A 112 -3.85 4.98 17.44
CA LEU A 112 -4.82 3.94 17.74
C LEU A 112 -5.85 3.89 16.61
N THR A 113 -6.22 2.67 16.22
CA THR A 113 -7.27 2.40 15.25
C THR A 113 -8.42 1.66 15.91
N TYR A 114 -9.64 2.20 15.75
CA TYR A 114 -10.89 1.53 16.04
C TYR A 114 -11.39 0.86 14.75
N SER A 115 -11.64 -0.44 14.79
CA SER A 115 -12.18 -1.19 13.65
C SER A 115 -13.50 -1.87 14.02
N GLY A 116 -14.40 -1.93 13.06
CA GLY A 116 -15.70 -2.57 13.23
C GLY A 116 -16.23 -3.16 11.93
N HIS A 117 -17.27 -3.97 12.05
CA HIS A 117 -17.95 -4.58 10.93
C HIS A 117 -19.44 -4.82 11.23
N SER A 118 -20.26 -4.96 10.18
CA SER A 118 -21.64 -5.45 10.29
C SER A 118 -21.66 -6.93 10.69
N LYS A 119 -22.79 -7.41 11.21
CA LYS A 119 -22.94 -8.81 11.65
C LYS A 119 -22.66 -9.82 10.53
N ASP A 120 -22.97 -9.46 9.30
CA ASP A 120 -22.80 -10.28 8.09
C ASP A 120 -21.47 -10.02 7.35
N PHE A 121 -20.59 -9.17 7.91
CA PHE A 121 -19.31 -8.76 7.33
C PHE A 121 -19.42 -8.12 5.94
N THR A 122 -20.61 -7.71 5.51
CA THR A 122 -20.77 -6.99 4.23
C THR A 122 -20.27 -5.56 4.29
N LYS A 123 -20.12 -5.01 5.49
CA LYS A 123 -19.57 -3.66 5.73
C LYS A 123 -18.50 -3.74 6.80
N THR A 124 -17.36 -3.15 6.51
CA THR A 124 -16.27 -2.95 7.46
C THR A 124 -15.90 -1.47 7.48
N TRP A 125 -15.44 -0.97 8.63
CA TRP A 125 -14.97 0.40 8.80
C TRP A 125 -13.83 0.45 9.79
N SER A 126 -12.99 1.47 9.65
CA SER A 126 -11.99 1.80 10.64
C SER A 126 -11.86 3.32 10.80
N VAL A 127 -11.50 3.75 12.00
CA VAL A 127 -11.19 5.15 12.32
C VAL A 127 -9.91 5.17 13.13
N SER A 128 -8.93 5.93 12.68
CA SER A 128 -7.63 6.05 13.33
C SER A 128 -7.40 7.46 13.86
N ALA A 129 -6.88 7.55 15.07
CA ALA A 129 -6.36 8.78 15.64
C ALA A 129 -4.84 8.66 15.72
N MET A 130 -4.11 9.49 14.94
CA MET A 130 -2.67 9.36 14.76
C MET A 130 -1.95 10.67 15.02
N TYR A 131 -0.74 10.56 15.55
CA TYR A 131 0.25 11.64 15.58
C TYR A 131 1.28 11.43 14.47
N LYS A 132 1.56 12.49 13.69
CA LYS A 132 2.55 12.49 12.62
C LYS A 132 3.78 13.27 13.04
N ALA A 133 4.94 12.61 12.98
CA ALA A 133 6.25 13.21 13.18
C ALA A 133 6.98 13.31 11.83
N ILE A 134 7.57 14.47 11.55
CA ILE A 134 8.42 14.73 10.39
C ILE A 134 9.77 15.18 10.96
N PRO A 135 10.84 14.34 10.88
CA PRO A 135 12.17 14.68 11.38
C PRO A 135 12.88 15.71 10.51
#